data_2a80bb431c27f5af3c8b89608e1ca3b9
#
_entry.id   2a80bb431c27f5af3c8b89608e1ca3b9
#
_cell.length_a   1.000
_cell.length_b   1.000
_cell.length_c   1.000
_cell.angle_alpha   90.00
_cell.angle_beta   90.00
_cell.angle_gamma   90.00
#
_symmetry.space_group_name_H-M   'P 1'
#
loop_
_entity.id
_entity.type
_entity.pdbx_description
1 polymer ?
#
loop_
_entity_poly.entity_id
_entity_poly.type
_entity_poly.pdbx_seq_one_letter_code
_entity_poly.pdbx_strand_id
1 'polypeptide(L)'
;HELIENQTIFLDGKSFRFKHFIKCNLVFSGYMGFWMSDCIFNECDFNTSGPAANTLGMMQSLYHDPHFKQIIENTIAVIRNDQPNQSVEIVE
;
A
#
# COMPACT_ATOMS: atom_id res chain seq x y z
N HIS A 1 -5.80 -21.08 -5.72
CA HIS A 1 -4.85 -19.99 -5.60
C HIS A 1 -3.45 -20.50 -5.93
N GLU A 2 -2.75 -19.74 -6.73
CA GLU A 2 -1.35 -20.05 -7.01
C GLU A 2 -0.49 -19.67 -5.81
N LEU A 3 0.38 -20.57 -5.40
CA LEU A 3 1.19 -20.39 -4.20
C LEU A 3 2.51 -19.73 -4.54
N ILE A 4 2.83 -18.66 -3.82
CA ILE A 4 4.10 -17.93 -3.98
C ILE A 4 4.72 -17.82 -2.59
N GLU A 5 5.94 -18.36 -2.43
CA GLU A 5 6.56 -18.45 -1.10
C GLU A 5 7.95 -17.85 -1.08
N ASN A 6 8.26 -17.18 0.00
CA ASN A 6 9.62 -16.74 0.34
C ASN A 6 10.27 -15.92 -0.76
N GLN A 7 9.51 -14.98 -1.33
CA GLN A 7 10.01 -14.14 -2.41
C GLN A 7 9.85 -12.67 -2.08
N THR A 8 10.71 -11.86 -2.68
CA THR A 8 10.52 -10.42 -2.70
C THR A 8 9.80 -10.07 -4.00
N ILE A 9 8.66 -9.42 -3.86
CA ILE A 9 7.78 -9.11 -4.99
C ILE A 9 7.70 -7.60 -5.13
N PHE A 10 8.10 -7.10 -6.29
CA PHE A 10 7.95 -5.69 -6.61
C PHE A 10 6.60 -5.49 -7.26
N LEU A 11 5.79 -4.60 -6.67
CA LEU A 11 4.38 -4.49 -7.04
C LEU A 11 4.12 -3.56 -8.21
N ASP A 12 4.99 -2.57 -8.42
CA ASP A 12 4.74 -1.51 -9.39
C ASP A 12 4.39 -2.08 -10.77
N GLY A 13 3.26 -1.61 -11.30
CA GLY A 13 2.83 -1.96 -12.64
C GLY A 13 2.34 -3.39 -12.83
N LYS A 14 2.10 -4.13 -11.76
CA LYS A 14 1.73 -5.53 -11.85
C LYS A 14 0.31 -5.77 -11.39
N SER A 15 -0.25 -6.86 -11.88
CA SER A 15 -1.57 -7.33 -11.46
C SER A 15 -1.46 -8.73 -10.93
N PHE A 16 -2.13 -8.96 -9.82
CA PHE A 16 -2.13 -10.28 -9.17
C PHE A 16 -3.56 -10.70 -8.94
N ARG A 17 -3.86 -11.93 -9.28
CA ARG A 17 -5.21 -12.44 -9.10
C ARG A 17 -5.15 -13.89 -8.67
N PHE A 18 -5.91 -14.21 -7.62
CA PHE A 18 -5.98 -15.56 -7.07
C PHE A 18 -4.60 -16.10 -6.69
N LYS A 19 -3.81 -15.25 -6.01
CA LYS A 19 -2.49 -15.65 -5.55
C LYS A 19 -2.51 -15.83 -4.04
N HIS A 20 -1.71 -16.76 -3.55
CA HIS A 20 -1.52 -16.97 -2.13
C HIS A 20 -0.05 -16.71 -1.82
N PHE A 21 0.23 -15.61 -1.17
CA PHE A 21 1.60 -15.21 -0.82
C PHE A 21 1.92 -15.67 0.59
N ILE A 22 3.01 -16.39 0.75
CA ILE A 22 3.46 -16.87 2.06
C ILE A 22 4.88 -16.40 2.29
N LYS A 23 5.10 -15.70 3.40
CA LYS A 23 6.42 -15.22 3.80
C LYS A 23 7.10 -14.42 2.69
N CYS A 24 6.32 -13.59 2.02
CA CYS A 24 6.82 -12.75 0.95
C CYS A 24 7.05 -11.35 1.46
N ASN A 25 8.03 -10.68 0.86
CA ASN A 25 8.27 -9.26 1.08
C ASN A 25 7.71 -8.50 -0.12
N LEU A 26 6.64 -7.75 0.10
CA LEU A 26 5.97 -7.01 -0.96
C LEU A 26 6.49 -5.58 -0.94
N VAL A 27 7.00 -5.11 -2.06
CA VAL A 27 7.65 -3.80 -2.14
C VAL A 27 6.90 -2.93 -3.15
N PHE A 28 6.49 -1.76 -2.69
CA PHE A 28 5.83 -0.76 -3.54
C PHE A 28 6.72 0.46 -3.62
N SER A 29 7.08 0.87 -4.84
CA SER A 29 7.94 2.02 -5.04
C SER A 29 7.20 3.29 -5.40
N GLY A 30 5.98 3.18 -5.88
CA GLY A 30 5.16 4.35 -6.17
C GLY A 30 5.37 4.97 -7.54
N TYR A 31 6.03 4.27 -8.45
CA TYR A 31 6.15 4.76 -9.82
C TYR A 31 4.93 4.42 -10.65
N MET A 32 4.32 3.29 -10.39
CA MET A 32 3.13 2.84 -11.10
C MET A 32 2.21 2.14 -10.10
N GLY A 33 0.92 2.22 -10.33
CA GLY A 33 -0.03 1.49 -9.52
C GLY A 33 0.08 -0.02 -9.71
N PHE A 34 -0.63 -0.75 -8.89
CA PHE A 34 -0.71 -2.19 -9.00
C PHE A 34 -2.14 -2.61 -8.67
N TRP A 35 -2.48 -3.83 -9.00
CA TRP A 35 -3.80 -4.36 -8.77
C TRP A 35 -3.74 -5.73 -8.12
N MET A 36 -4.55 -5.94 -7.10
CA MET A 36 -4.67 -7.24 -6.45
C MET A 36 -6.13 -7.58 -6.27
N SER A 37 -6.47 -8.81 -6.59
CA SER A 37 -7.83 -9.29 -6.46
C SER A 37 -7.80 -10.73 -5.99
N ASP A 38 -8.58 -11.02 -4.94
CA ASP A 38 -8.75 -12.37 -4.42
C ASP A 38 -7.42 -13.02 -4.04
N CYS A 39 -6.57 -12.25 -3.37
CA CYS A 39 -5.26 -12.73 -2.92
C CYS A 39 -5.29 -12.99 -1.42
N ILE A 40 -4.46 -13.94 -1.00
CA ILE A 40 -4.31 -14.31 0.40
C ILE A 40 -2.88 -14.04 0.82
N PHE A 41 -2.69 -13.48 2.01
CA PHE A 41 -1.37 -13.13 2.52
C PHE A 41 -1.15 -13.77 3.88
N ASN A 42 -0.09 -14.56 4.00
CA ASN A 42 0.29 -15.16 5.26
C ASN A 42 1.74 -14.81 5.59
N GLU A 43 1.95 -14.20 6.74
CA GLU A 43 3.28 -13.85 7.24
C GLU A 43 4.07 -13.04 6.22
N CYS A 44 3.41 -12.09 5.55
CA CYS A 44 4.05 -11.24 4.56
C CYS A 44 4.38 -9.89 5.15
N ASP A 45 5.45 -9.27 4.65
CA ASP A 45 5.81 -7.91 5.00
C ASP A 45 5.47 -7.00 3.83
N PHE A 46 5.13 -5.76 4.15
CA PHE A 46 4.88 -4.76 3.13
C PHE A 46 5.85 -3.61 3.37
N ASN A 47 6.65 -3.31 2.37
CA ASN A 47 7.66 -2.26 2.45
C ASN A 47 7.50 -1.29 1.30
N THR A 48 7.98 -0.07 1.51
CA THR A 48 7.96 0.96 0.47
C THR A 48 9.39 1.37 0.15
N SER A 49 9.58 1.83 -1.08
CA SER A 49 10.84 2.37 -1.53
C SER A 49 10.57 3.52 -2.49
N GLY A 50 11.64 4.24 -2.90
CA GLY A 50 11.52 5.29 -3.88
C GLY A 50 10.48 6.35 -3.51
N PRO A 51 9.68 6.82 -4.49
CA PRO A 51 8.68 7.86 -4.23
C PRO A 51 7.67 7.50 -3.15
N ALA A 52 7.29 6.23 -3.04
CA ALA A 52 6.34 5.81 -2.00
C ALA A 52 6.96 6.01 -0.61
N ALA A 53 8.22 5.64 -0.44
CA ALA A 53 8.90 5.83 0.83
C ALA A 53 9.06 7.32 1.14
N ASN A 54 9.35 8.12 0.14
CA ASN A 54 9.47 9.56 0.33
C ASN A 54 8.14 10.17 0.77
N THR A 55 7.06 9.73 0.17
CA THR A 55 5.72 10.23 0.54
C THR A 55 5.40 9.90 1.99
N LEU A 56 5.66 8.67 2.42
CA LEU A 56 5.41 8.29 3.80
C LEU A 56 6.29 9.05 4.76
N GLY A 57 7.56 9.26 4.40
CA GLY A 57 8.47 10.05 5.23
C GLY A 57 8.01 11.48 5.39
N MET A 58 7.53 12.08 4.30
CA MET A 58 6.99 13.42 4.37
C MET A 58 5.76 13.47 5.28
N MET A 59 4.85 12.53 5.13
CA MET A 59 3.66 12.49 5.97
C MET A 59 4.02 12.31 7.44
N GLN A 60 5.01 11.49 7.73
CA GLN A 60 5.47 11.29 9.08
C GLN A 60 6.01 12.59 9.69
N SER A 61 6.80 13.32 8.92
CA SER A 61 7.36 14.60 9.40
C SER A 61 6.26 15.64 9.62
N LEU A 62 5.31 15.72 8.71
CA LEU A 62 4.25 16.71 8.80
C LEU A 62 3.23 16.38 9.89
N TYR A 63 3.12 15.12 10.25
CA TYR A 63 2.13 14.70 11.24
C TYR A 63 2.34 15.39 12.59
N HIS A 64 3.57 15.76 12.90
CA HIS A 64 3.88 16.41 14.17
C HIS A 64 3.57 17.90 14.17
N ASP A 65 3.25 18.46 13.00
CA ASP A 65 2.84 19.84 12.89
C ASP A 65 1.32 19.91 13.05
N PRO A 66 0.82 20.64 14.07
CA PRO A 66 -0.64 20.68 14.32
C PRO A 66 -1.45 21.14 13.11
N HIS A 67 -0.86 21.96 12.26
CA HIS A 67 -1.53 22.48 11.08
C HIS A 67 -1.79 21.37 10.05
N PHE A 68 -0.84 20.45 9.88
CA PHE A 68 -0.95 19.39 8.90
C PHE A 68 -1.52 18.10 9.47
N LYS A 69 -1.53 17.96 10.79
CA LYS A 69 -1.95 16.70 11.41
C LYS A 69 -3.37 16.32 11.01
N GLN A 70 -4.27 17.29 10.99
CA GLN A 70 -5.67 17.01 10.65
C GLN A 70 -5.78 16.53 9.19
N ILE A 71 -5.00 17.13 8.32
CA ILE A 71 -5.02 16.75 6.90
C ILE A 71 -4.57 15.31 6.74
N ILE A 72 -3.53 14.93 7.45
CA ILE A 72 -3.00 13.56 7.36
C ILE A 72 -3.99 12.58 7.98
N GLU A 73 -4.63 12.95 9.08
CA GLU A 73 -5.62 12.06 9.69
C GLU A 73 -6.83 11.86 8.77
N ASN A 74 -7.21 12.89 8.03
CA ASN A 74 -8.27 12.74 7.05
C ASN A 74 -7.86 11.76 5.94
N THR A 75 -6.60 11.80 5.53
CA THR A 75 -6.09 10.87 4.53
C THR A 75 -6.12 9.43 5.07
N ILE A 76 -5.73 9.24 6.32
CA ILE A 76 -5.77 7.93 6.93
C ILE A 76 -7.21 7.42 7.01
N ALA A 77 -8.16 8.29 7.31
CA ALA A 77 -9.57 7.90 7.37
C ALA A 77 -10.05 7.41 6.02
N VAL A 78 -9.63 8.06 4.94
CA VAL A 78 -9.98 7.61 3.59
C VAL A 78 -9.40 6.22 3.32
N ILE A 79 -8.15 6.00 3.72
CA ILE A 79 -7.49 4.71 3.52
C ILE A 79 -8.26 3.61 4.27
N ARG A 80 -8.72 3.90 5.49
CA ARG A 80 -9.46 2.92 6.26
C ARG A 80 -10.91 2.75 5.81
N ASN A 81 -11.32 3.57 4.82
CA ASN A 81 -12.68 3.53 4.32
C ASN A 81 -13.71 3.90 5.38
N ASP A 82 -13.35 4.86 6.25
CA ASP A 82 -14.27 5.38 7.26
C ASP A 82 -15.25 6.36 6.67
N GLN A 83 -15.08 6.74 5.42
CA GLN A 83 -15.93 7.63 4.67
C GLN A 83 -16.73 6.80 3.70
N PRO A 84 -17.99 6.50 3.97
CA PRO A 84 -18.71 5.49 3.19
C PRO A 84 -18.89 5.82 1.72
N ASN A 85 -18.76 7.08 1.34
CA ASN A 85 -18.96 7.48 -0.05
C ASN A 85 -17.65 7.68 -0.80
N GLN A 86 -16.54 7.33 -0.19
CA GLN A 86 -15.24 7.46 -0.81
C GLN A 86 -14.87 6.15 -1.45
N SER A 87 -14.70 6.14 -2.73
CA SER A 87 -14.06 5.00 -3.35
C SER A 87 -12.62 5.37 -3.52
N VAL A 88 -11.76 4.62 -2.86
CA VAL A 88 -10.34 4.80 -3.04
C VAL A 88 -9.99 4.01 -4.28
N GLU A 89 -9.78 4.74 -5.35
CA GLU A 89 -9.28 4.10 -6.54
C GLU A 89 -7.78 4.12 -6.46
N ILE A 90 -7.22 2.95 -6.53
CA ILE A 90 -5.80 2.87 -6.71
C ILE A 90 -5.60 3.10 -8.18
N VAL A 91 -5.34 4.31 -8.50
CA VAL A 91 -5.17 4.69 -9.86
C VAL A 91 -3.76 4.42 -10.24
N GLU A 92 -3.65 3.72 -11.24
CA GLU A 92 -2.42 3.45 -11.83
C GLU A 92 -1.91 4.58 -12.62
#